data_0b4b2ad8bf773565717718d09c181330
#
_entry.id   0b4b2ad8bf773565717718d09c181330
#
_cell.length_a   1.000
_cell.length_b   1.000
_cell.length_c   1.000
_cell.angle_alpha   90.00
_cell.angle_beta   90.00
_cell.angle_gamma   90.00
#
_symmetry.space_group_name_H-M   'P 1'
#
loop_
_entity.id
_entity.type
_entity.pdbx_description
1 polymer ?
#
loop_
_entity_poly.entity_id
_entity_poly.type
_entity_poly.pdbx_seq_one_letter_code
_entity_poly.pdbx_strand_id
1 'polypeptide(L)'
;MGQIMSKSLNGFHCAVSTQFIGVLWAVICCIGMSASVGAVEAKAANSDSGKRFATVWRIRGDINAVGGAVGSNRKLREGDPVFIGERLSAAPAAEAVLKTEDAGMVAIRPGAEFVAERFAAQGDASDSFTMRLITGSLRVITGWIGRTNQAGNRIVTPTATIGIRGTDHEPYVLARDLAGPKSYRAGTYDKVNRGTTMLEAAGQSLDIDAGKVGFARAASGKKERALMTLLLPVLLEKVPDFYVPGEFDAELDSYSQNADEVIKQQLALKRKGTAPTRAKACVPATIGKTWLAQLDNAIVRRDASGILEMFAPEVAIRAIVIRKDGSTATIELGRDEFSQSTLSAVNSLKDYKHRRISVEAKAADSEAGKSCEQLAVKSVVIEQGVQAGKRFRFESQEDYLLELRDQKWLAIKAETTQR
;
A
#
# COMPACT_ATOMS: atom_id res chain seq x y z
N MET A 1 8.92 34.43 -63.52
CA MET A 1 10.37 34.37 -63.34
C MET A 1 10.67 34.17 -61.85
N GLY A 2 11.34 33.08 -61.49
CA GLY A 2 11.83 32.86 -60.14
C GLY A 2 11.26 31.56 -59.51
N GLN A 3 11.68 30.41 -60.02
CA GLN A 3 11.55 29.11 -59.34
C GLN A 3 12.52 29.09 -58.15
N ILE A 4 12.02 28.72 -56.97
CA ILE A 4 12.85 28.33 -55.86
C ILE A 4 12.62 26.84 -55.59
N MET A 5 13.66 26.06 -55.85
CA MET A 5 13.74 24.63 -55.69
C MET A 5 13.65 24.26 -54.19
N SER A 6 12.70 23.40 -53.84
CA SER A 6 12.70 22.69 -52.56
C SER A 6 13.72 21.55 -52.61
N LYS A 7 14.75 21.61 -51.79
CA LYS A 7 15.66 20.51 -51.57
C LYS A 7 15.04 19.54 -50.51
N SER A 8 14.67 18.37 -51.01
CA SER A 8 14.38 17.18 -50.23
C SER A 8 15.59 16.84 -49.33
N LEU A 9 15.38 16.82 -48.02
CA LEU A 9 16.31 16.22 -47.06
C LEU A 9 15.89 14.75 -46.89
N ASN A 10 16.63 13.92 -47.61
CA ASN A 10 16.55 12.46 -47.50
C ASN A 10 16.88 11.99 -46.08
N GLY A 11 16.05 11.04 -45.64
CA GLY A 11 16.08 10.42 -44.35
C GLY A 11 17.42 9.76 -44.00
N PHE A 12 17.85 10.02 -42.81
CA PHE A 12 18.76 9.14 -42.11
C PHE A 12 17.94 7.98 -41.52
N HIS A 13 17.91 6.89 -42.26
CA HIS A 13 17.50 5.60 -41.69
C HIS A 13 18.60 5.16 -40.71
N CYS A 14 18.43 5.49 -39.45
CA CYS A 14 19.19 4.84 -38.37
C CYS A 14 18.63 3.42 -38.24
N ALA A 15 19.19 2.47 -38.98
CA ALA A 15 18.97 1.06 -38.77
C ALA A 15 19.68 0.66 -37.49
N VAL A 16 19.05 0.90 -36.35
CA VAL A 16 19.45 0.32 -35.08
C VAL A 16 19.07 -1.16 -35.14
N SER A 17 20.07 -1.98 -35.37
CA SER A 17 19.99 -3.43 -35.31
C SER A 17 19.45 -3.82 -33.91
N THR A 18 18.19 -4.23 -33.85
CA THR A 18 17.50 -4.74 -32.67
C THR A 18 18.00 -6.16 -32.34
N GLN A 19 19.22 -6.26 -31.85
CA GLN A 19 19.73 -7.47 -31.24
C GLN A 19 20.31 -7.10 -29.88
N PHE A 20 19.85 -7.82 -28.83
CA PHE A 20 20.41 -7.89 -27.48
C PHE A 20 19.66 -7.11 -26.40
N ILE A 21 18.88 -7.86 -25.59
CA ILE A 21 18.23 -7.31 -24.40
C ILE A 21 18.04 -8.43 -23.37
N GLY A 22 18.66 -8.30 -22.19
CA GLY A 22 18.42 -9.09 -21.00
C GLY A 22 17.20 -8.68 -20.19
N VAL A 23 16.82 -9.44 -19.18
CA VAL A 23 15.57 -9.23 -18.46
C VAL A 23 15.49 -7.88 -17.79
N LEU A 24 16.58 -7.37 -17.24
CA LEU A 24 16.64 -5.98 -16.78
C LEU A 24 16.73 -4.99 -17.95
N TRP A 25 17.15 -5.44 -19.12
CA TRP A 25 17.35 -4.68 -20.37
C TRP A 25 16.17 -4.71 -21.31
N ALA A 26 15.35 -5.72 -21.26
CA ALA A 26 14.08 -5.78 -21.99
C ALA A 26 13.18 -4.60 -21.68
N VAL A 27 13.41 -4.05 -20.51
CA VAL A 27 12.76 -2.91 -19.94
C VAL A 27 13.07 -1.60 -20.70
N ILE A 28 14.23 -1.49 -21.33
CA ILE A 28 14.74 -0.19 -21.80
C ILE A 28 14.48 0.08 -23.29
N CYS A 29 14.32 -0.94 -24.12
CA CYS A 29 14.17 -0.75 -25.59
C CYS A 29 12.74 -0.50 -26.10
N CYS A 30 11.72 -0.51 -25.25
CA CYS A 30 10.32 -0.27 -25.68
C CYS A 30 9.89 1.22 -25.74
N ILE A 31 10.77 2.16 -25.43
CA ILE A 31 10.42 3.61 -25.37
C ILE A 31 10.40 4.30 -26.75
N GLY A 32 10.51 3.57 -27.85
CA GLY A 32 10.62 4.13 -29.20
C GLY A 32 9.36 4.18 -30.06
N MET A 33 8.15 3.94 -29.55
CA MET A 33 6.92 4.08 -30.35
C MET A 33 5.83 4.82 -29.58
N SER A 34 5.72 6.09 -29.87
CA SER A 34 4.59 6.93 -29.43
C SER A 34 3.30 6.45 -30.11
N ALA A 35 2.52 5.65 -29.44
CA ALA A 35 1.12 5.44 -29.75
C ALA A 35 0.30 6.12 -28.66
N SER A 36 -0.43 7.15 -29.05
CA SER A 36 -1.43 7.82 -28.22
C SER A 36 -2.53 6.82 -27.85
N VAL A 37 -2.49 6.29 -26.66
CA VAL A 37 -3.57 5.51 -26.08
C VAL A 37 -4.16 6.33 -24.94
N GLY A 38 -5.49 6.52 -25.00
CA GLY A 38 -6.24 7.27 -24.01
C GLY A 38 -5.98 6.75 -22.59
N ALA A 39 -5.83 7.69 -21.67
CA ALA A 39 -5.63 7.44 -20.27
C ALA A 39 -6.83 6.67 -19.69
N VAL A 40 -6.68 5.37 -19.51
CA VAL A 40 -7.45 4.61 -18.54
C VAL A 40 -6.72 4.84 -17.22
N GLU A 41 -7.31 5.57 -16.30
CA GLU A 41 -6.84 5.68 -14.92
C GLU A 41 -6.74 4.27 -14.32
N ALA A 42 -5.55 3.69 -14.38
CA ALA A 42 -5.23 2.52 -13.59
C ALA A 42 -5.19 2.96 -12.12
N LYS A 43 -6.28 2.70 -11.40
CA LYS A 43 -6.34 2.79 -9.94
C LYS A 43 -5.14 2.02 -9.39
N ALA A 44 -4.21 2.74 -8.79
CA ALA A 44 -3.00 2.16 -8.20
C ALA A 44 -3.39 0.99 -7.31
N ALA A 45 -2.96 -0.21 -7.66
CA ALA A 45 -3.15 -1.39 -6.84
C ALA A 45 -2.38 -1.17 -5.54
N ASN A 46 -3.09 -1.15 -4.42
CA ASN A 46 -2.53 -0.92 -3.10
C ASN A 46 -1.57 -2.07 -2.78
N SER A 47 -0.29 -1.81 -2.56
CA SER A 47 0.75 -2.80 -2.25
C SER A 47 0.45 -3.65 -0.99
N ASP A 48 -0.51 -3.20 -0.19
CA ASP A 48 -0.95 -3.89 1.02
C ASP A 48 -2.11 -4.88 0.79
N SER A 49 -2.64 -4.97 -0.41
CA SER A 49 -3.72 -5.91 -0.74
C SER A 49 -3.31 -7.36 -0.45
N GLY A 50 -4.13 -8.07 0.34
CA GLY A 50 -3.86 -9.45 0.73
C GLY A 50 -3.10 -9.63 2.05
N LYS A 51 -2.65 -8.56 2.71
CA LYS A 51 -2.19 -8.64 4.09
C LYS A 51 -3.38 -8.73 5.03
N ARG A 52 -3.24 -9.52 6.10
CA ARG A 52 -4.29 -9.64 7.12
C ARG A 52 -4.43 -8.31 7.87
N PHE A 53 -5.67 -7.82 7.90
CA PHE A 53 -6.07 -6.63 8.65
C PHE A 53 -6.56 -7.01 10.04
N ALA A 54 -7.43 -8.04 10.11
CA ALA A 54 -8.10 -8.43 11.33
C ALA A 54 -8.52 -9.90 11.28
N THR A 55 -9.03 -10.39 12.42
CA THR A 55 -9.71 -11.69 12.53
C THR A 55 -11.10 -11.46 13.09
N VAL A 56 -12.10 -12.16 12.57
CA VAL A 56 -13.48 -12.11 13.08
C VAL A 56 -13.50 -12.75 14.48
N TRP A 57 -13.80 -11.94 15.50
CA TRP A 57 -13.87 -12.40 16.88
C TRP A 57 -15.27 -12.85 17.29
N ARG A 58 -16.29 -12.08 16.88
CA ARG A 58 -17.71 -12.39 17.10
C ARG A 58 -18.49 -12.08 15.85
N ILE A 59 -19.52 -12.83 15.56
CA ILE A 59 -20.41 -12.59 14.44
C ILE A 59 -21.82 -13.08 14.72
N ARG A 60 -22.82 -12.28 14.34
CA ARG A 60 -24.22 -12.64 14.28
C ARG A 60 -24.80 -12.19 12.94
N GLY A 61 -25.51 -13.09 12.27
CA GLY A 61 -26.09 -12.81 10.96
C GLY A 61 -25.07 -12.88 9.82
N ASP A 62 -25.41 -12.27 8.69
CA ASP A 62 -24.68 -12.41 7.44
C ASP A 62 -23.81 -11.20 7.17
N ILE A 63 -22.49 -11.41 7.16
CA ILE A 63 -21.51 -10.44 6.73
C ILE A 63 -20.70 -11.05 5.59
N ASN A 64 -20.65 -10.33 4.49
CA ASN A 64 -19.92 -10.73 3.30
C ASN A 64 -18.62 -9.91 3.12
N ALA A 65 -17.56 -10.59 2.72
CA ALA A 65 -16.30 -9.99 2.30
C ALA A 65 -16.12 -10.20 0.80
N VAL A 66 -15.91 -9.12 0.04
CA VAL A 66 -15.80 -9.14 -1.42
C VAL A 66 -14.54 -8.40 -1.87
N GLY A 67 -13.81 -8.97 -2.83
CA GLY A 67 -12.64 -8.34 -3.43
C GLY A 67 -11.34 -8.68 -2.70
N GLY A 68 -10.40 -7.73 -2.66
CA GLY A 68 -9.04 -7.97 -2.17
C GLY A 68 -8.20 -8.79 -3.14
N ALA A 69 -6.95 -9.10 -2.75
CA ALA A 69 -6.03 -9.92 -3.56
C ALA A 69 -6.52 -11.36 -3.79
N VAL A 70 -7.44 -11.83 -2.95
CA VAL A 70 -8.00 -13.20 -3.03
C VAL A 70 -9.15 -13.29 -4.04
N GLY A 71 -9.71 -12.14 -4.50
CA GLY A 71 -10.80 -12.10 -5.50
C GLY A 71 -12.07 -12.83 -5.06
N SER A 72 -12.23 -13.07 -3.75
CA SER A 72 -13.28 -13.92 -3.20
C SER A 72 -14.54 -13.14 -2.85
N ASN A 73 -15.68 -13.75 -3.07
CA ASN A 73 -16.95 -13.38 -2.44
C ASN A 73 -17.27 -14.48 -1.41
N ARG A 74 -17.13 -14.15 -0.12
CA ARG A 74 -17.29 -15.12 0.96
C ARG A 74 -18.09 -14.56 2.11
N LYS A 75 -18.93 -15.41 2.71
CA LYS A 75 -19.60 -15.12 3.97
C LYS A 75 -18.63 -15.38 5.11
N LEU A 76 -18.47 -14.42 6.01
CA LEU A 76 -17.58 -14.50 7.14
C LEU A 76 -18.13 -15.35 8.27
N ARG A 77 -17.23 -16.00 9.00
CA ARG A 77 -17.47 -16.80 10.22
C ARG A 77 -16.49 -16.37 11.31
N GLU A 78 -16.77 -16.73 12.56
CA GLU A 78 -15.80 -16.55 13.64
C GLU A 78 -14.49 -17.26 13.34
N GLY A 79 -13.38 -16.59 13.61
CA GLY A 79 -12.03 -17.04 13.30
C GLY A 79 -11.54 -16.73 11.89
N ASP A 80 -12.40 -16.31 10.97
CA ASP A 80 -12.00 -15.98 9.60
C ASP A 80 -11.09 -14.75 9.57
N PRO A 81 -10.01 -14.77 8.74
CA PRO A 81 -9.20 -13.59 8.53
C PRO A 81 -9.91 -12.61 7.59
N VAL A 82 -9.67 -11.33 7.84
CA VAL A 82 -10.07 -10.21 6.97
C VAL A 82 -8.82 -9.56 6.41
N PHE A 83 -8.80 -9.32 5.10
CA PHE A 83 -7.64 -8.81 4.40
C PHE A 83 -7.82 -7.36 3.95
N ILE A 84 -6.70 -6.65 3.79
CA ILE A 84 -6.69 -5.30 3.23
C ILE A 84 -7.23 -5.33 1.80
N GLY A 85 -8.11 -4.36 1.48
CA GLY A 85 -8.77 -4.24 0.20
C GLY A 85 -10.07 -5.03 0.07
N GLU A 86 -10.43 -5.88 1.05
CA GLU A 86 -11.75 -6.50 1.09
C GLU A 86 -12.81 -5.49 1.50
N ARG A 87 -13.92 -5.48 0.76
CA ARG A 87 -15.14 -4.75 1.12
C ARG A 87 -16.02 -5.64 1.98
N LEU A 88 -16.29 -5.20 3.19
CA LEU A 88 -17.20 -5.89 4.10
C LEU A 88 -18.56 -5.22 4.08
N SER A 89 -19.61 -6.02 4.01
CA SER A 89 -21.00 -5.55 4.07
C SER A 89 -21.82 -6.41 5.01
N ALA A 90 -22.48 -5.75 5.98
CA ALA A 90 -23.36 -6.39 6.93
C ALA A 90 -24.82 -6.33 6.46
N ALA A 91 -25.53 -7.44 6.57
CA ALA A 91 -26.98 -7.47 6.37
C ALA A 91 -27.70 -6.59 7.44
N PRO A 92 -28.97 -6.16 7.20
CA PRO A 92 -29.69 -5.25 8.10
C PRO A 92 -29.85 -5.71 9.56
N ALA A 93 -29.69 -7.02 9.85
CA ALA A 93 -29.75 -7.58 11.20
C ALA A 93 -28.44 -8.26 11.60
N ALA A 94 -27.36 -8.01 10.86
CA ALA A 94 -26.06 -8.64 11.12
C ALA A 94 -25.11 -7.69 11.86
N GLU A 95 -24.33 -8.25 12.76
CA GLU A 95 -23.30 -7.55 13.52
C GLU A 95 -22.06 -8.45 13.67
N ALA A 96 -20.86 -7.88 13.64
CA ALA A 96 -19.64 -8.60 13.96
C ALA A 96 -18.64 -7.71 14.67
N VAL A 97 -17.73 -8.33 15.39
CA VAL A 97 -16.55 -7.68 15.98
C VAL A 97 -15.31 -8.28 15.38
N LEU A 98 -14.49 -7.44 14.82
CA LEU A 98 -13.17 -7.77 14.31
C LEU A 98 -12.11 -7.39 15.35
N LYS A 99 -11.16 -8.27 15.58
CA LYS A 99 -9.93 -7.97 16.33
C LYS A 99 -8.84 -7.66 15.33
N THR A 100 -8.34 -6.42 15.35
CA THR A 100 -7.28 -5.98 14.43
C THR A 100 -5.91 -6.44 14.87
N GLU A 101 -4.97 -6.52 13.91
CA GLU A 101 -3.59 -6.99 14.17
C GLU A 101 -2.79 -6.04 15.07
N ASP A 102 -3.26 -4.81 15.30
CA ASP A 102 -2.71 -3.83 16.24
C ASP A 102 -3.41 -3.82 17.60
N ALA A 103 -4.07 -4.91 17.97
CA ALA A 103 -4.85 -5.04 19.19
C ALA A 103 -5.99 -4.00 19.32
N GLY A 104 -6.52 -3.49 18.24
CA GLY A 104 -7.75 -2.72 18.21
C GLY A 104 -8.97 -3.61 18.04
N MET A 105 -10.17 -3.02 18.13
CA MET A 105 -11.44 -3.67 17.83
C MET A 105 -12.26 -2.82 16.85
N VAL A 106 -12.92 -3.47 15.91
CA VAL A 106 -13.87 -2.83 14.99
C VAL A 106 -15.17 -3.61 15.03
N ALA A 107 -16.21 -3.03 15.63
CA ALA A 107 -17.55 -3.60 15.54
C ALA A 107 -18.27 -3.05 14.29
N ILE A 108 -18.84 -3.95 13.52
CA ILE A 108 -19.60 -3.69 12.31
C ILE A 108 -21.07 -3.71 12.69
N ARG A 109 -21.76 -2.57 12.54
CA ARG A 109 -23.19 -2.44 12.86
C ARG A 109 -24.08 -2.92 11.71
N PRO A 110 -25.36 -3.21 11.98
CA PRO A 110 -26.30 -3.60 10.94
C PRO A 110 -26.34 -2.63 9.75
N GLY A 111 -26.26 -3.18 8.53
CA GLY A 111 -26.26 -2.41 7.29
C GLY A 111 -24.99 -1.60 6.99
N ALA A 112 -23.93 -1.76 7.78
CA ALA A 112 -22.67 -1.07 7.54
C ALA A 112 -21.89 -1.69 6.39
N GLU A 113 -21.19 -0.81 5.64
CA GLU A 113 -20.31 -1.20 4.56
C GLU A 113 -19.00 -0.40 4.63
N PHE A 114 -17.87 -1.11 4.63
CA PHE A 114 -16.54 -0.46 4.70
C PHE A 114 -15.44 -1.27 4.01
N VAL A 115 -14.29 -0.64 3.83
CA VAL A 115 -13.05 -1.23 3.31
C VAL A 115 -11.88 -0.80 4.18
N ALA A 116 -11.02 -1.73 4.60
CA ALA A 116 -9.70 -1.41 5.14
C ALA A 116 -8.76 -1.15 3.96
N GLU A 117 -8.40 0.14 3.72
CA GLU A 117 -7.60 0.53 2.53
C GLU A 117 -6.10 0.41 2.76
N ARG A 118 -5.65 0.70 3.98
CA ARG A 118 -4.26 0.59 4.40
C ARG A 118 -4.18 0.16 5.86
N PHE A 119 -3.29 -0.77 6.12
CA PHE A 119 -3.00 -1.20 7.49
C PHE A 119 -1.57 -1.70 7.59
N ALA A 120 -0.75 -1.04 8.40
CA ALA A 120 0.60 -1.46 8.74
C ALA A 120 0.76 -1.35 10.26
N ALA A 121 1.06 -2.44 10.92
CA ALA A 121 1.13 -2.57 12.38
C ALA A 121 2.48 -3.18 12.79
N GLN A 122 3.56 -2.42 12.59
CA GLN A 122 4.93 -2.82 12.92
C GLN A 122 5.31 -2.48 14.36
N GLY A 123 4.63 -1.52 14.97
CA GLY A 123 4.88 -1.03 16.32
C GLY A 123 5.81 0.18 16.35
N ASP A 124 5.94 0.92 15.26
CA ASP A 124 6.80 2.09 15.09
C ASP A 124 6.10 3.24 14.34
N ALA A 125 6.86 4.26 13.94
CA ALA A 125 6.34 5.45 13.27
C ALA A 125 5.88 5.20 11.83
N SER A 126 6.20 4.05 11.22
CA SER A 126 5.72 3.64 9.89
C SER A 126 4.30 3.07 9.92
N ASP A 127 3.77 2.79 11.11
CA ASP A 127 2.42 2.27 11.29
C ASP A 127 1.38 3.17 10.63
N SER A 128 0.38 2.56 10.02
CA SER A 128 -0.69 3.30 9.36
C SER A 128 -1.99 2.52 9.37
N PHE A 129 -3.10 3.25 9.51
CA PHE A 129 -4.45 2.72 9.44
C PHE A 129 -5.34 3.68 8.66
N THR A 130 -5.85 3.24 7.53
CA THR A 130 -6.86 3.99 6.77
C THR A 130 -8.00 3.05 6.44
N MET A 131 -9.19 3.40 6.93
CA MET A 131 -10.44 2.71 6.65
C MET A 131 -11.37 3.65 5.88
N ARG A 132 -12.11 3.13 4.92
CA ARG A 132 -13.18 3.85 4.24
C ARG A 132 -14.53 3.30 4.69
N LEU A 133 -15.29 4.10 5.43
CA LEU A 133 -16.68 3.80 5.76
C LEU A 133 -17.58 4.36 4.65
N ILE A 134 -18.33 3.48 4.00
CA ILE A 134 -19.17 3.80 2.83
C ILE A 134 -20.56 4.18 3.27
N THR A 135 -21.15 3.38 4.15
CA THR A 135 -22.49 3.61 4.74
C THR A 135 -22.64 2.88 6.08
N GLY A 136 -23.62 3.27 6.88
CA GLY A 136 -23.88 2.66 8.18
C GLY A 136 -22.89 3.09 9.26
N SER A 137 -22.76 2.29 10.31
CA SER A 137 -21.97 2.62 11.49
C SER A 137 -20.99 1.52 11.86
N LEU A 138 -19.86 1.95 12.43
CA LEU A 138 -18.88 1.10 13.11
C LEU A 138 -18.72 1.58 14.55
N ARG A 139 -18.21 0.72 15.46
CA ARG A 139 -17.55 1.15 16.68
C ARG A 139 -16.10 0.75 16.62
N VAL A 140 -15.21 1.69 16.84
CA VAL A 140 -13.76 1.49 16.69
C VAL A 140 -13.08 1.78 18.00
N ILE A 141 -12.45 0.78 18.58
CA ILE A 141 -11.52 0.93 19.70
C ILE A 141 -10.12 0.83 19.11
N THR A 142 -9.41 1.93 19.14
CA THR A 142 -8.11 2.08 18.47
C THR A 142 -7.04 1.22 19.10
N GLY A 143 -6.27 0.50 18.29
CA GLY A 143 -5.09 -0.24 18.71
C GLY A 143 -3.84 0.65 18.91
N TRP A 144 -2.65 0.01 18.85
CA TRP A 144 -1.40 0.77 19.09
C TRP A 144 -1.04 1.77 17.99
N ILE A 145 -1.56 1.63 16.75
CA ILE A 145 -1.28 2.56 15.65
C ILE A 145 -1.65 4.00 16.04
N GLY A 146 -2.77 4.18 16.75
CA GLY A 146 -3.17 5.49 17.27
C GLY A 146 -2.18 6.14 18.25
N ARG A 147 -1.17 5.39 18.72
CA ARG A 147 -0.10 5.85 19.61
C ARG A 147 1.25 5.97 18.91
N THR A 148 1.52 5.09 17.96
CA THR A 148 2.79 5.06 17.21
C THR A 148 2.82 6.08 16.08
N ASN A 149 1.68 6.26 15.38
CA ASN A 149 1.53 7.24 14.31
C ASN A 149 0.09 7.80 14.25
N GLN A 150 -0.18 8.85 15.02
CA GLN A 150 -1.51 9.49 15.03
C GLN A 150 -1.91 10.10 13.67
N ALA A 151 -0.97 10.67 12.94
CA ALA A 151 -1.24 11.26 11.62
C ALA A 151 -1.63 10.22 10.55
N GLY A 152 -1.14 8.99 10.70
CA GLY A 152 -1.44 7.86 9.82
C GLY A 152 -2.74 7.12 10.14
N ASN A 153 -3.48 7.54 11.19
CA ASN A 153 -4.67 6.82 11.68
C ASN A 153 -5.96 7.60 11.40
N ARG A 154 -6.75 7.13 10.41
CA ARG A 154 -7.94 7.86 9.96
C ARG A 154 -9.02 6.98 9.36
N ILE A 155 -10.27 7.46 9.45
CA ILE A 155 -11.42 6.92 8.73
C ILE A 155 -11.88 7.95 7.69
N VAL A 156 -11.96 7.52 6.43
CA VAL A 156 -12.45 8.34 5.32
C VAL A 156 -13.90 7.98 5.06
N THR A 157 -14.74 8.99 4.91
CA THR A 157 -16.17 8.87 4.62
C THR A 157 -16.53 9.70 3.39
N PRO A 158 -17.73 9.58 2.83
CA PRO A 158 -18.15 10.40 1.69
C PRO A 158 -18.14 11.92 1.94
N THR A 159 -18.22 12.37 3.20
CA THR A 159 -18.38 13.79 3.54
C THR A 159 -17.30 14.35 4.44
N ALA A 160 -16.48 13.49 5.05
CA ALA A 160 -15.46 13.91 6.02
C ALA A 160 -14.31 12.90 6.12
N THR A 161 -13.22 13.35 6.71
CA THR A 161 -12.15 12.49 7.23
C THR A 161 -12.14 12.60 8.75
N ILE A 162 -12.07 11.47 9.44
CA ILE A 162 -11.97 11.39 10.90
C ILE A 162 -10.55 10.98 11.24
N GLY A 163 -9.79 11.90 11.85
CA GLY A 163 -8.47 11.62 12.44
C GLY A 163 -8.64 11.04 13.84
N ILE A 164 -7.87 10.01 14.17
CA ILE A 164 -8.06 9.22 15.40
C ILE A 164 -6.82 9.34 16.29
N ARG A 165 -7.03 9.72 17.57
CA ARG A 165 -5.95 9.93 18.56
C ARG A 165 -6.09 9.02 19.77
N GLY A 166 -6.21 7.70 19.55
CA GLY A 166 -6.32 6.74 20.66
C GLY A 166 -7.71 6.76 21.33
N THR A 167 -8.72 6.26 20.65
CA THR A 167 -10.13 6.49 20.98
C THR A 167 -10.95 5.20 21.04
N ASP A 168 -12.12 5.30 21.68
CA ASP A 168 -13.31 4.48 21.44
C ASP A 168 -14.37 5.42 20.87
N HIS A 169 -14.75 5.23 19.60
CA HIS A 169 -15.67 6.10 18.90
C HIS A 169 -16.56 5.35 17.91
N GLU A 170 -17.65 5.98 17.51
CA GLU A 170 -18.66 5.40 16.62
C GLU A 170 -18.89 6.31 15.41
N PRO A 171 -18.13 6.17 14.32
CA PRO A 171 -18.41 6.84 13.06
C PRO A 171 -19.69 6.27 12.42
N TYR A 172 -20.54 7.15 11.91
CA TYR A 172 -21.80 6.81 11.24
C TYR A 172 -21.96 7.61 9.94
N VAL A 173 -22.13 6.94 8.82
CA VAL A 173 -22.49 7.54 7.53
C VAL A 173 -23.97 7.34 7.27
N LEU A 174 -24.73 8.44 7.36
CA LEU A 174 -26.12 8.49 7.01
C LEU A 174 -26.26 8.91 5.55
N ALA A 175 -26.63 7.98 4.66
CA ALA A 175 -26.62 8.18 3.21
C ALA A 175 -27.72 9.13 2.71
N ARG A 176 -28.80 9.31 3.46
CA ARG A 176 -29.96 10.16 3.14
C ARG A 176 -30.61 10.71 4.41
N ASP A 177 -31.31 11.85 4.28
CA ASP A 177 -32.02 12.44 5.39
C ASP A 177 -33.04 11.44 5.96
N LEU A 178 -33.12 11.34 7.28
CA LEU A 178 -34.16 10.60 7.99
C LEU A 178 -35.27 11.57 8.35
N ALA A 179 -36.48 11.28 7.88
CA ALA A 179 -37.69 12.02 8.23
C ALA A 179 -38.34 11.39 9.48
N GLY A 180 -38.91 12.22 10.36
CA GLY A 180 -39.62 11.78 11.56
C GLY A 180 -39.75 12.89 12.61
N PRO A 181 -40.17 12.57 13.85
CA PRO A 181 -40.28 13.55 14.94
C PRO A 181 -38.97 14.25 15.25
N LYS A 182 -37.83 13.57 14.97
CA LYS A 182 -36.46 14.09 14.97
C LYS A 182 -35.87 13.83 13.60
N SER A 183 -35.76 14.88 12.78
CA SER A 183 -35.16 14.78 11.46
C SER A 183 -33.62 14.84 11.58
N TYR A 184 -32.93 13.87 10.98
CA TYR A 184 -31.47 13.83 10.88
C TYR A 184 -31.05 14.04 9.43
N ARG A 185 -30.01 14.83 9.21
CA ARG A 185 -29.49 15.14 7.88
C ARG A 185 -28.48 14.10 7.42
N ALA A 186 -28.45 13.86 6.12
CA ALA A 186 -27.41 13.03 5.51
C ALA A 186 -26.02 13.63 5.75
N GLY A 187 -25.05 12.77 6.02
CA GLY A 187 -23.69 13.15 6.29
C GLY A 187 -22.95 12.15 7.15
N THR A 188 -21.81 12.59 7.65
CA THR A 188 -20.98 11.83 8.59
C THR A 188 -21.18 12.35 9.99
N TYR A 189 -21.46 11.44 10.89
CA TYR A 189 -21.51 11.67 12.33
C TYR A 189 -20.36 10.88 12.97
N ASP A 190 -19.79 11.41 14.04
CA ASP A 190 -18.80 10.69 14.84
C ASP A 190 -19.08 10.91 16.34
N LYS A 191 -19.46 9.85 17.04
CA LYS A 191 -19.71 9.86 18.48
C LYS A 191 -18.47 9.33 19.18
N VAL A 192 -17.92 10.11 20.08
CA VAL A 192 -16.73 9.72 20.87
C VAL A 192 -17.14 9.23 22.24
N ASN A 193 -16.83 7.96 22.55
CA ASN A 193 -17.07 7.35 23.84
C ASN A 193 -15.88 7.60 24.80
N ARG A 194 -14.64 7.58 24.26
CA ARG A 194 -13.40 7.83 25.01
C ARG A 194 -12.32 8.40 24.11
N GLY A 195 -11.49 9.31 24.65
CA GLY A 195 -10.43 10.00 23.92
C GLY A 195 -10.96 11.18 23.12
N THR A 196 -10.28 11.50 22.02
CA THR A 196 -10.63 12.64 21.14
C THR A 196 -10.43 12.23 19.68
N THR A 197 -11.40 12.58 18.82
CA THR A 197 -11.26 12.49 17.35
C THR A 197 -11.24 13.88 16.73
N MET A 198 -10.77 13.97 15.49
CA MET A 198 -10.77 15.19 14.71
C MET A 198 -11.59 14.97 13.43
N LEU A 199 -12.71 15.68 13.30
CA LEU A 199 -13.57 15.64 12.12
C LEU A 199 -13.18 16.74 11.14
N GLU A 200 -12.68 16.38 9.99
CA GLU A 200 -12.27 17.31 8.93
C GLU A 200 -13.27 17.28 7.78
N ALA A 201 -13.86 18.42 7.46
CA ALA A 201 -14.78 18.60 6.34
C ALA A 201 -14.71 20.04 5.80
N ALA A 202 -14.88 20.20 4.49
CA ALA A 202 -14.88 21.52 3.82
C ALA A 202 -13.64 22.38 4.15
N GLY A 203 -12.48 21.76 4.38
CA GLY A 203 -11.23 22.44 4.69
C GLY A 203 -11.11 22.98 6.14
N GLN A 204 -12.02 22.59 7.02
CA GLN A 204 -11.99 22.93 8.46
C GLN A 204 -11.96 21.66 9.29
N SER A 205 -11.32 21.73 10.45
CA SER A 205 -11.21 20.66 11.42
C SER A 205 -11.93 21.00 12.70
N LEU A 206 -12.56 19.99 13.30
CA LEU A 206 -13.29 20.10 14.57
C LEU A 206 -12.84 18.95 15.49
N ASP A 207 -12.32 19.26 16.65
CA ASP A 207 -12.02 18.26 17.67
C ASP A 207 -13.31 17.85 18.40
N ILE A 208 -13.48 16.53 18.60
CA ILE A 208 -14.64 15.95 19.26
C ILE A 208 -14.14 15.19 20.48
N ASP A 209 -14.47 15.70 21.66
CA ASP A 209 -14.14 15.11 22.94
C ASP A 209 -15.12 14.00 23.35
N ALA A 210 -14.71 13.19 24.33
CA ALA A 210 -15.55 12.14 24.90
C ALA A 210 -16.93 12.66 25.32
N GLY A 211 -17.98 11.88 25.01
CA GLY A 211 -19.38 12.22 25.26
C GLY A 211 -19.99 13.20 24.25
N LYS A 212 -19.26 13.63 23.23
CA LYS A 212 -19.74 14.52 22.18
C LYS A 212 -19.97 13.78 20.86
N VAL A 213 -20.73 14.46 19.98
CA VAL A 213 -20.96 13.99 18.59
C VAL A 213 -20.63 15.13 17.63
N GLY A 214 -19.74 14.87 16.70
CA GLY A 214 -19.48 15.75 15.57
C GLY A 214 -20.35 15.37 14.37
N PHE A 215 -20.66 16.35 13.53
CA PHE A 215 -21.44 16.15 12.32
C PHE A 215 -20.86 16.95 11.15
N ALA A 216 -20.68 16.29 10.01
CA ALA A 216 -20.31 16.89 8.73
C ALA A 216 -21.39 16.55 7.68
N ARG A 217 -22.10 17.57 7.21
CA ARG A 217 -23.26 17.44 6.34
C ARG A 217 -22.89 16.98 4.92
N ALA A 218 -23.72 16.12 4.31
CA ALA A 218 -23.67 15.85 2.89
C ALA A 218 -24.32 17.01 2.10
N ALA A 219 -23.65 17.46 1.03
CA ALA A 219 -24.24 18.45 0.12
C ALA A 219 -25.32 17.81 -0.75
N SER A 220 -26.56 18.28 -0.66
CA SER A 220 -27.70 17.74 -1.42
C SER A 220 -27.85 18.33 -2.82
N GLY A 221 -27.00 19.27 -3.26
CA GLY A 221 -27.07 19.84 -4.59
C GLY A 221 -25.96 20.84 -4.93
N LYS A 222 -25.95 21.31 -6.19
CA LYS A 222 -24.96 22.30 -6.66
C LYS A 222 -24.99 23.60 -5.87
N LYS A 223 -26.16 24.07 -5.44
CA LYS A 223 -26.32 25.32 -4.67
C LYS A 223 -25.74 25.19 -3.25
N GLU A 224 -25.93 24.04 -2.58
CA GLU A 224 -25.37 23.80 -1.26
C GLU A 224 -23.85 23.64 -1.30
N ARG A 225 -23.29 23.03 -2.37
CA ARG A 225 -21.84 22.94 -2.58
C ARG A 225 -21.20 24.33 -2.73
N ALA A 226 -21.94 25.32 -3.23
CA ALA A 226 -21.46 26.69 -3.33
C ALA A 226 -21.48 27.45 -1.98
N LEU A 227 -22.23 26.95 -0.99
CA LEU A 227 -22.31 27.51 0.35
C LEU A 227 -21.44 26.69 1.32
N MET A 228 -20.12 26.88 1.21
CA MET A 228 -19.12 26.13 2.02
C MET A 228 -19.42 26.16 3.52
N THR A 229 -19.96 27.27 4.04
CA THR A 229 -20.33 27.42 5.46
C THR A 229 -21.36 26.40 5.96
N LEU A 230 -22.22 25.86 5.08
CA LEU A 230 -23.18 24.82 5.44
C LEU A 230 -22.56 23.43 5.55
N LEU A 231 -21.35 23.27 5.05
CA LEU A 231 -20.61 22.00 5.04
C LEU A 231 -19.56 21.91 6.14
N LEU A 232 -19.39 22.97 6.92
CA LEU A 232 -18.46 22.99 8.04
C LEU A 232 -18.86 21.95 9.10
N PRO A 233 -17.89 21.26 9.71
CA PRO A 233 -18.19 20.32 10.79
C PRO A 233 -18.70 21.10 12.03
N VAL A 234 -19.69 20.53 12.72
CA VAL A 234 -20.29 21.12 13.92
C VAL A 234 -20.43 20.09 15.03
N LEU A 235 -20.39 20.53 16.29
CA LEU A 235 -20.79 19.68 17.42
C LEU A 235 -22.32 19.70 17.58
N LEU A 236 -22.88 18.51 17.84
CA LEU A 236 -24.29 18.37 18.15
C LEU A 236 -24.55 18.55 19.65
N GLU A 237 -25.66 19.17 20.00
CA GLU A 237 -26.08 19.35 21.41
C GLU A 237 -26.50 18.03 22.06
N LYS A 238 -27.01 17.08 21.28
CA LYS A 238 -27.51 15.80 21.75
C LYS A 238 -27.03 14.65 20.86
N VAL A 239 -26.83 13.49 21.48
CA VAL A 239 -26.56 12.25 20.75
C VAL A 239 -27.79 11.86 19.93
N PRO A 240 -27.67 11.63 18.63
CA PRO A 240 -28.76 11.13 17.79
C PRO A 240 -29.29 9.77 18.22
N ASP A 241 -30.60 9.57 18.12
CA ASP A 241 -31.28 8.33 18.57
C ASP A 241 -30.90 7.09 17.73
N PHE A 242 -30.29 7.26 16.58
CA PHE A 242 -29.81 6.14 15.76
C PHE A 242 -28.52 5.49 16.29
N TYR A 243 -27.88 6.07 17.29
CA TYR A 243 -26.79 5.41 18.02
C TYR A 243 -27.40 4.42 19.02
N VAL A 244 -27.74 3.24 18.52
CA VAL A 244 -28.30 2.15 19.34
C VAL A 244 -27.17 1.21 19.74
N PRO A 245 -27.08 0.80 21.02
CA PRO A 245 -26.10 -0.20 21.43
C PRO A 245 -26.22 -1.49 20.62
N GLY A 246 -25.06 -2.06 20.28
CA GLY A 246 -25.00 -3.34 19.58
C GLY A 246 -25.00 -4.53 20.51
N GLU A 247 -25.16 -5.71 19.93
CA GLU A 247 -25.19 -7.00 20.64
C GLU A 247 -23.95 -7.25 21.50
N PHE A 248 -22.78 -6.83 21.00
CA PHE A 248 -21.48 -7.10 21.62
C PHE A 248 -20.94 -5.91 22.41
N ASP A 249 -21.73 -4.87 22.67
CA ASP A 249 -21.24 -3.65 23.31
C ASP A 249 -20.77 -3.87 24.75
N ALA A 250 -21.41 -4.76 25.51
CA ALA A 250 -20.95 -5.08 26.87
C ALA A 250 -19.51 -5.66 26.88
N GLU A 251 -19.16 -6.51 25.89
CA GLU A 251 -17.82 -7.05 25.74
C GLU A 251 -16.83 -5.96 25.28
N LEU A 252 -17.28 -5.08 24.37
CA LEU A 252 -16.49 -3.95 23.89
C LEU A 252 -16.23 -2.90 24.96
N ASP A 253 -17.21 -2.62 25.82
CA ASP A 253 -17.07 -1.70 26.96
C ASP A 253 -16.03 -2.24 27.96
N SER A 254 -16.11 -3.53 28.28
CA SER A 254 -15.11 -4.19 29.10
C SER A 254 -13.70 -4.14 28.49
N TYR A 255 -13.60 -4.36 27.17
CA TYR A 255 -12.35 -4.24 26.45
C TYR A 255 -11.84 -2.79 26.45
N SER A 256 -12.71 -1.82 26.17
CA SER A 256 -12.37 -0.39 26.10
C SER A 256 -11.80 0.13 27.42
N GLN A 257 -12.35 -0.31 28.57
CA GLN A 257 -11.86 0.06 29.89
C GLN A 257 -10.42 -0.42 30.13
N ASN A 258 -10.04 -1.57 29.59
CA ASN A 258 -8.73 -2.19 29.77
C ASN A 258 -7.81 -2.04 28.55
N ALA A 259 -8.28 -1.38 27.48
CA ALA A 259 -7.60 -1.33 26.19
C ALA A 259 -6.18 -0.76 26.29
N ASP A 260 -5.96 0.24 27.13
CA ASP A 260 -4.65 0.87 27.28
C ASP A 260 -3.57 -0.10 27.75
N GLU A 261 -3.90 -0.94 28.73
CA GLU A 261 -2.96 -1.93 29.24
C GLU A 261 -2.75 -3.08 28.25
N VAL A 262 -3.84 -3.59 27.65
CA VAL A 262 -3.78 -4.67 26.65
C VAL A 262 -2.96 -4.22 25.44
N ILE A 263 -3.21 -3.04 24.91
CA ILE A 263 -2.50 -2.47 23.75
C ILE A 263 -1.02 -2.28 24.08
N LYS A 264 -0.69 -1.72 25.25
CA LYS A 264 0.68 -1.53 25.71
C LYS A 264 1.45 -2.86 25.82
N GLN A 265 0.81 -3.90 26.39
CA GLN A 265 1.40 -5.23 26.48
C GLN A 265 1.62 -5.85 25.09
N GLN A 266 0.62 -5.79 24.20
CA GLN A 266 0.73 -6.33 22.84
C GLN A 266 1.79 -5.59 22.01
N LEU A 267 1.85 -4.27 22.11
CA LEU A 267 2.90 -3.47 21.47
C LEU A 267 4.30 -3.83 22.00
N ALA A 268 4.42 -4.03 23.32
CA ALA A 268 5.69 -4.45 23.91
C ALA A 268 6.11 -5.86 23.43
N LEU A 269 5.16 -6.79 23.30
CA LEU A 269 5.41 -8.12 22.72
C LEU A 269 5.79 -8.02 21.25
N LYS A 270 5.08 -7.20 20.47
CA LYS A 270 5.41 -6.93 19.06
C LYS A 270 6.83 -6.40 18.94
N ARG A 271 7.19 -5.38 19.71
CA ARG A 271 8.54 -4.79 19.73
C ARG A 271 9.62 -5.76 20.23
N LYS A 272 9.31 -6.65 21.15
CA LYS A 272 10.22 -7.73 21.59
C LYS A 272 10.39 -8.79 20.50
N GLY A 273 9.32 -9.14 19.79
CA GLY A 273 9.36 -10.07 18.65
C GLY A 273 10.04 -9.47 17.43
N THR A 274 10.01 -8.14 17.30
CA THR A 274 10.75 -7.34 16.30
C THR A 274 12.07 -6.81 16.84
N ALA A 275 12.34 -6.92 18.16
CA ALA A 275 13.69 -6.67 18.66
C ALA A 275 14.64 -7.57 17.86
N PRO A 276 15.71 -7.03 17.30
CA PRO A 276 16.62 -7.82 16.48
C PRO A 276 17.04 -9.00 17.36
N THR A 277 16.62 -10.20 16.96
CA THR A 277 17.21 -11.42 17.46
C THR A 277 18.68 -11.15 17.34
N ARG A 278 19.37 -10.93 18.49
CA ARG A 278 20.79 -10.62 18.71
C ARG A 278 21.53 -10.75 17.39
N ALA A 279 21.87 -9.61 16.79
CA ALA A 279 22.24 -9.46 15.39
C ALA A 279 22.90 -10.76 14.90
N LYS A 280 22.23 -11.53 14.03
CA LYS A 280 22.90 -12.58 13.28
C LYS A 280 24.11 -11.86 12.70
N ALA A 281 25.30 -12.27 13.15
CA ALA A 281 26.55 -11.62 12.74
C ALA A 281 26.40 -11.29 11.27
N CYS A 282 26.53 -10.01 10.91
CA CYS A 282 26.36 -9.59 9.53
C CYS A 282 27.26 -10.47 8.65
N VAL A 283 26.64 -11.30 7.82
CA VAL A 283 27.32 -12.13 6.84
C VAL A 283 26.90 -11.62 5.47
N PRO A 284 27.58 -10.59 4.94
CA PRO A 284 27.22 -9.95 3.68
C PRO A 284 26.99 -10.94 2.55
N ALA A 285 27.85 -11.95 2.46
CA ALA A 285 27.77 -13.00 1.43
C ALA A 285 26.47 -13.80 1.49
N THR A 286 25.96 -14.10 2.69
CA THR A 286 24.70 -14.82 2.86
C THR A 286 23.51 -13.92 2.49
N ILE A 287 23.54 -12.67 2.94
CA ILE A 287 22.48 -11.70 2.67
C ILE A 287 22.37 -11.44 1.17
N GLY A 288 23.50 -11.12 0.51
CA GLY A 288 23.53 -10.86 -0.93
C GLY A 288 23.06 -12.06 -1.76
N LYS A 289 23.49 -13.29 -1.43
CA LYS A 289 23.02 -14.51 -2.09
C LYS A 289 21.53 -14.73 -1.92
N THR A 290 21.00 -14.52 -0.70
CA THR A 290 19.57 -14.68 -0.42
C THR A 290 18.75 -13.65 -1.17
N TRP A 291 19.17 -12.40 -1.18
CA TRP A 291 18.50 -11.32 -1.90
C TRP A 291 18.45 -11.58 -3.41
N LEU A 292 19.59 -11.92 -4.02
CA LEU A 292 19.64 -12.28 -5.43
C LEU A 292 18.77 -13.51 -5.78
N ALA A 293 18.74 -14.53 -4.91
CA ALA A 293 17.87 -15.68 -5.10
C ALA A 293 16.37 -15.32 -5.06
N GLN A 294 15.98 -14.36 -4.22
CA GLN A 294 14.60 -13.84 -4.20
C GLN A 294 14.27 -13.09 -5.49
N LEU A 295 15.18 -12.24 -5.97
CA LEU A 295 15.04 -11.53 -7.25
C LEU A 295 14.89 -12.52 -8.42
N ASP A 296 15.78 -13.52 -8.53
CA ASP A 296 15.73 -14.54 -9.55
C ASP A 296 14.42 -15.33 -9.53
N ASN A 297 13.94 -15.70 -8.34
CA ASN A 297 12.67 -16.39 -8.18
C ASN A 297 11.48 -15.53 -8.64
N ALA A 298 11.48 -14.24 -8.32
CA ALA A 298 10.43 -13.32 -8.76
C ALA A 298 10.43 -13.17 -10.29
N ILE A 299 11.60 -13.09 -10.93
CA ILE A 299 11.73 -13.04 -12.39
C ILE A 299 11.20 -14.34 -13.03
N VAL A 300 11.61 -15.50 -12.52
CA VAL A 300 11.17 -16.81 -13.04
C VAL A 300 9.65 -17.00 -12.91
N ARG A 301 9.08 -16.55 -11.80
CA ARG A 301 7.62 -16.60 -11.56
C ARG A 301 6.84 -15.52 -12.31
N ARG A 302 7.52 -14.59 -12.97
CA ARG A 302 6.92 -13.43 -13.64
C ARG A 302 6.13 -12.55 -12.67
N ASP A 303 6.63 -12.42 -11.46
CA ASP A 303 6.04 -11.61 -10.40
C ASP A 303 6.63 -10.20 -10.43
N ALA A 304 6.04 -9.35 -11.26
CA ALA A 304 6.48 -7.96 -11.41
C ALA A 304 6.37 -7.18 -10.08
N SER A 305 5.33 -7.42 -9.29
CA SER A 305 5.15 -6.78 -7.98
C SER A 305 6.25 -7.19 -7.01
N GLY A 306 6.54 -8.50 -6.95
CA GLY A 306 7.62 -9.04 -6.13
C GLY A 306 8.99 -8.47 -6.52
N ILE A 307 9.26 -8.28 -7.83
CA ILE A 307 10.48 -7.61 -8.29
C ILE A 307 10.50 -6.16 -7.78
N LEU A 308 9.45 -5.39 -8.01
CA LEU A 308 9.39 -3.97 -7.67
C LEU A 308 9.46 -3.70 -6.17
N GLU A 309 8.95 -4.62 -5.34
CA GLU A 309 9.05 -4.55 -3.86
C GLU A 309 10.48 -4.73 -3.33
N MET A 310 11.39 -5.27 -4.12
CA MET A 310 12.79 -5.43 -3.75
C MET A 310 13.63 -4.17 -3.96
N PHE A 311 13.05 -3.14 -4.61
CA PHE A 311 13.72 -1.87 -4.92
C PHE A 311 13.04 -0.73 -4.16
N ALA A 312 13.85 0.16 -3.58
CA ALA A 312 13.35 1.34 -2.89
C ALA A 312 12.55 2.27 -3.83
N PRO A 313 11.58 3.04 -3.32
CA PRO A 313 10.81 3.98 -4.14
C PRO A 313 11.69 5.00 -4.90
N GLU A 314 12.81 5.40 -4.31
CA GLU A 314 13.78 6.36 -4.86
C GLU A 314 14.98 5.70 -5.55
N VAL A 315 14.91 4.41 -5.88
CA VAL A 315 16.04 3.68 -6.45
C VAL A 315 16.62 4.35 -7.70
N ALA A 316 17.94 4.51 -7.73
CA ALA A 316 18.68 4.96 -8.90
C ALA A 316 19.09 3.74 -9.75
N ILE A 317 18.59 3.68 -10.99
CA ILE A 317 18.86 2.56 -11.90
C ILE A 317 19.65 3.06 -13.10
N ARG A 318 20.74 2.35 -13.38
CA ARG A 318 21.63 2.63 -14.52
C ARG A 318 21.88 1.35 -15.31
N ALA A 319 21.75 1.43 -16.60
CA ALA A 319 22.10 0.36 -17.51
C ALA A 319 23.17 0.81 -18.50
N ILE A 320 24.23 0.02 -18.65
CA ILE A 320 25.38 0.29 -19.52
C ILE A 320 25.47 -0.81 -20.58
N VAL A 321 25.45 -0.42 -21.84
CA VAL A 321 25.65 -1.31 -22.99
C VAL A 321 27.00 -1.07 -23.60
N ILE A 322 27.78 -2.12 -23.76
CA ILE A 322 29.01 -2.10 -24.53
C ILE A 322 28.68 -2.58 -25.95
N ARG A 323 28.79 -1.70 -26.92
CA ARG A 323 28.56 -2.04 -28.34
C ARG A 323 29.75 -2.79 -28.93
N LYS A 324 29.52 -3.46 -30.08
CA LYS A 324 30.59 -4.21 -30.79
C LYS A 324 31.77 -3.36 -31.22
N ASP A 325 31.58 -2.07 -31.39
CA ASP A 325 32.64 -1.09 -31.73
C ASP A 325 33.38 -0.57 -30.48
N GLY A 326 33.09 -1.09 -29.29
CA GLY A 326 33.67 -0.68 -28.02
C GLY A 326 33.03 0.59 -27.43
N SER A 327 32.09 1.24 -28.10
CA SER A 327 31.41 2.39 -27.55
C SER A 327 30.40 1.96 -26.47
N THR A 328 30.15 2.83 -25.49
CA THR A 328 29.19 2.58 -24.41
C THR A 328 27.96 3.47 -24.56
N ALA A 329 26.80 2.92 -24.25
CA ALA A 329 25.57 3.70 -24.06
C ALA A 329 25.09 3.52 -22.64
N THR A 330 24.80 4.61 -21.96
CA THR A 330 24.27 4.61 -20.59
C THR A 330 22.85 5.10 -20.61
N ILE A 331 21.96 4.41 -19.91
CA ILE A 331 20.56 4.76 -19.74
C ILE A 331 20.28 4.81 -18.24
N GLU A 332 19.69 5.90 -17.78
CA GLU A 332 19.25 6.08 -16.41
C GLU A 332 17.72 6.04 -16.40
N LEU A 333 17.14 5.33 -15.43
CA LEU A 333 15.70 5.16 -15.29
C LEU A 333 15.23 5.66 -13.93
N GLY A 334 14.16 6.44 -13.94
CA GLY A 334 13.39 6.74 -12.74
C GLY A 334 12.48 5.57 -12.33
N ARG A 335 11.86 5.69 -11.15
CA ARG A 335 11.00 4.64 -10.58
C ARG A 335 9.83 4.27 -11.50
N ASP A 336 9.15 5.25 -12.09
CA ASP A 336 7.98 5.02 -12.93
C ASP A 336 8.35 4.29 -14.23
N GLU A 337 9.44 4.70 -14.88
CA GLU A 337 9.96 4.06 -16.08
C GLU A 337 10.42 2.62 -15.78
N PHE A 338 11.09 2.41 -14.65
CA PHE A 338 11.47 1.10 -14.17
C PHE A 338 10.24 0.20 -13.94
N SER A 339 9.19 0.74 -13.32
CA SER A 339 7.96 -0.03 -13.06
C SER A 339 7.26 -0.45 -14.35
N GLN A 340 7.07 0.49 -15.28
CA GLN A 340 6.41 0.21 -16.57
C GLN A 340 7.21 -0.82 -17.38
N SER A 341 8.51 -0.67 -17.39
CA SER A 341 9.38 -1.51 -18.16
C SER A 341 9.53 -2.90 -17.54
N THR A 342 9.55 -3.05 -16.22
CA THR A 342 9.51 -4.35 -15.53
C THR A 342 8.21 -5.10 -15.88
N LEU A 343 7.06 -4.42 -15.81
CA LEU A 343 5.77 -5.02 -16.20
C LEU A 343 5.76 -5.51 -17.65
N SER A 344 6.28 -4.71 -18.57
CA SER A 344 6.37 -5.07 -19.99
C SER A 344 7.32 -6.25 -20.24
N ALA A 345 8.49 -6.23 -19.59
CA ALA A 345 9.49 -7.28 -19.72
C ALA A 345 8.97 -8.62 -19.24
N VAL A 346 8.43 -8.67 -18.04
CA VAL A 346 7.93 -9.90 -17.40
C VAL A 346 6.79 -10.52 -18.21
N ASN A 347 5.90 -9.70 -18.77
CA ASN A 347 4.80 -10.19 -19.61
C ASN A 347 5.26 -10.75 -20.96
N SER A 348 6.34 -10.22 -21.53
CA SER A 348 6.87 -10.64 -22.84
C SER A 348 7.89 -11.78 -22.77
N LEU A 349 8.37 -12.12 -21.57
CA LEU A 349 9.44 -13.11 -21.36
C LEU A 349 8.93 -14.54 -21.47
N LYS A 350 9.61 -15.37 -22.30
CA LYS A 350 9.34 -16.80 -22.46
C LYS A 350 10.63 -17.61 -22.38
N ASP A 351 10.51 -18.87 -21.95
CA ASP A 351 11.62 -19.83 -21.89
C ASP A 351 12.88 -19.30 -21.18
N TYR A 352 12.67 -18.46 -20.15
CA TYR A 352 13.74 -17.81 -19.43
C TYR A 352 14.53 -18.80 -18.57
N LYS A 353 15.85 -18.76 -18.72
CA LYS A 353 16.82 -19.46 -17.88
C LYS A 353 17.95 -18.52 -17.53
N HIS A 354 18.42 -18.61 -16.32
CA HIS A 354 19.60 -17.85 -15.86
C HIS A 354 20.56 -18.76 -15.11
N ARG A 355 21.83 -18.34 -15.07
CA ARG A 355 22.87 -18.97 -14.28
C ARG A 355 23.80 -17.89 -13.75
N ARG A 356 23.84 -17.72 -12.43
CA ARG A 356 24.82 -16.83 -11.78
C ARG A 356 26.19 -17.49 -11.75
N ILE A 357 27.21 -16.76 -12.24
CA ILE A 357 28.60 -17.19 -12.31
C ILE A 357 29.31 -16.85 -11.02
N SER A 358 29.10 -15.63 -10.50
CA SER A 358 29.69 -15.16 -9.27
C SER A 358 28.73 -14.29 -8.49
N VAL A 359 28.88 -14.28 -7.16
CA VAL A 359 28.19 -13.39 -6.24
C VAL A 359 29.19 -12.96 -5.17
N GLU A 360 29.44 -11.68 -5.10
CA GLU A 360 30.22 -11.04 -4.05
C GLU A 360 29.34 -10.05 -3.29
N ALA A 361 29.43 -10.01 -1.97
CA ALA A 361 28.76 -9.02 -1.17
C ALA A 361 29.67 -8.55 -0.03
N LYS A 362 29.72 -7.25 0.18
CA LYS A 362 30.52 -6.57 1.20
C LYS A 362 29.71 -5.51 1.91
N ALA A 363 29.97 -5.26 3.18
CA ALA A 363 29.41 -4.09 3.86
C ALA A 363 29.91 -2.81 3.17
N ALA A 364 29.00 -1.87 2.90
CA ALA A 364 29.35 -0.60 2.25
C ALA A 364 30.08 0.33 3.23
N ASP A 365 29.74 0.27 4.53
CA ASP A 365 30.37 1.04 5.60
C ASP A 365 31.32 0.15 6.37
N SER A 366 32.62 0.34 6.13
CA SER A 366 33.69 -0.48 6.71
C SER A 366 34.24 0.10 8.02
N GLU A 367 33.44 0.13 9.08
CA GLU A 367 33.99 0.10 10.45
C GLU A 367 33.70 -1.27 11.06
N ALA A 368 34.77 -2.02 11.34
CA ALA A 368 34.68 -3.35 11.92
C ALA A 368 33.87 -3.33 13.23
N GLY A 369 32.72 -4.02 13.24
CA GLY A 369 31.91 -4.25 14.43
C GLY A 369 30.54 -3.57 14.50
N LYS A 370 30.15 -2.73 13.53
CA LYS A 370 28.80 -2.14 13.45
C LYS A 370 27.85 -2.99 12.59
N SER A 371 26.56 -2.93 12.90
CA SER A 371 25.49 -3.57 12.16
C SER A 371 25.57 -3.19 10.68
N CYS A 372 25.47 -4.17 9.76
CA CYS A 372 25.33 -3.87 8.34
C CYS A 372 24.03 -3.12 8.10
N GLU A 373 24.11 -1.86 7.74
CA GLU A 373 22.97 -1.07 7.29
C GLU A 373 22.90 -1.01 5.76
N GLN A 374 24.07 -1.05 5.11
CA GLN A 374 24.19 -1.06 3.65
C GLN A 374 25.16 -2.15 3.16
N LEU A 375 24.83 -2.78 2.05
CA LEU A 375 25.60 -3.84 1.41
C LEU A 375 25.81 -3.53 -0.07
N ALA A 376 27.05 -3.57 -0.53
CA ALA A 376 27.37 -3.62 -1.95
C ALA A 376 27.37 -5.09 -2.41
N VAL A 377 26.52 -5.41 -3.40
CA VAL A 377 26.40 -6.75 -3.98
C VAL A 377 26.76 -6.70 -5.45
N LYS A 378 27.71 -7.52 -5.86
CA LYS A 378 28.14 -7.68 -7.25
C LYS A 378 27.83 -9.09 -7.72
N SER A 379 27.32 -9.23 -8.92
CA SER A 379 26.99 -10.52 -9.52
C SER A 379 27.32 -10.54 -11.01
N VAL A 380 27.72 -11.70 -11.50
CA VAL A 380 27.79 -11.97 -12.93
C VAL A 380 26.77 -13.06 -13.24
N VAL A 381 25.89 -12.80 -14.19
CA VAL A 381 24.80 -13.70 -14.58
C VAL A 381 24.78 -13.91 -16.09
N ILE A 382 24.58 -15.17 -16.51
CA ILE A 382 24.24 -15.49 -17.89
C ILE A 382 22.74 -15.70 -17.95
N GLU A 383 22.09 -14.99 -18.85
CA GLU A 383 20.65 -15.05 -19.08
C GLU A 383 20.36 -15.47 -20.52
N GLN A 384 19.31 -16.26 -20.69
CA GLN A 384 18.81 -16.65 -22.02
C GLN A 384 17.31 -16.86 -22.01
N GLY A 385 16.66 -16.62 -23.15
CA GLY A 385 15.21 -16.77 -23.27
C GLY A 385 14.69 -16.29 -24.61
N VAL A 386 13.39 -16.06 -24.66
CA VAL A 386 12.69 -15.45 -25.80
C VAL A 386 11.94 -14.24 -25.29
N GLN A 387 12.14 -13.10 -25.95
CA GLN A 387 11.43 -11.87 -25.67
C GLN A 387 10.96 -11.20 -26.96
N ALA A 388 9.68 -10.80 -26.98
CA ALA A 388 9.04 -10.26 -28.18
C ALA A 388 9.29 -11.13 -29.45
N GLY A 389 9.33 -12.48 -29.26
CA GLY A 389 9.56 -13.46 -30.33
C GLY A 389 11.03 -13.66 -30.75
N LYS A 390 11.99 -12.94 -30.13
CA LYS A 390 13.42 -13.07 -30.44
C LYS A 390 14.15 -13.82 -29.32
N ARG A 391 15.01 -14.75 -29.69
CA ARG A 391 15.92 -15.44 -28.74
C ARG A 391 17.05 -14.52 -28.33
N PHE A 392 17.40 -14.54 -27.05
CA PHE A 392 18.54 -13.83 -26.51
C PHE A 392 19.41 -14.72 -25.63
N ARG A 393 20.68 -14.39 -25.55
CA ARG A 393 21.65 -14.89 -24.58
C ARG A 393 22.75 -13.87 -24.42
N PHE A 394 22.98 -13.43 -23.18
CA PHE A 394 24.07 -12.49 -22.84
C PHE A 394 24.58 -12.74 -21.44
N GLU A 395 25.71 -12.17 -21.16
CA GLU A 395 26.33 -12.08 -19.86
C GLU A 395 26.21 -10.63 -19.36
N SER A 396 25.72 -10.49 -18.13
CA SER A 396 25.59 -9.20 -17.46
C SER A 396 26.35 -9.20 -16.17
N GLN A 397 27.03 -8.11 -15.91
CA GLN A 397 27.51 -7.75 -14.59
C GLN A 397 26.46 -6.88 -13.93
N GLU A 398 26.06 -7.23 -12.70
CA GLU A 398 25.07 -6.52 -11.92
C GLU A 398 25.72 -6.02 -10.63
N ASP A 399 25.52 -4.74 -10.32
CA ASP A 399 26.02 -4.07 -9.12
C ASP A 399 24.82 -3.45 -8.39
N TYR A 400 24.57 -3.89 -7.15
CA TYR A 400 23.48 -3.39 -6.30
C TYR A 400 24.05 -2.76 -5.03
N LEU A 401 23.46 -1.64 -4.60
CA LEU A 401 23.61 -1.13 -3.25
C LEU A 401 22.30 -1.41 -2.51
N LEU A 402 22.37 -2.29 -1.53
CA LEU A 402 21.23 -2.66 -0.69
C LEU A 402 21.28 -1.88 0.62
N GLU A 403 20.12 -1.47 1.11
CA GLU A 403 19.92 -0.84 2.40
C GLU A 403 18.89 -1.61 3.21
N LEU A 404 19.16 -1.78 4.50
CA LEU A 404 18.23 -2.44 5.41
C LEU A 404 17.17 -1.44 5.90
N ARG A 405 15.92 -1.59 5.44
CA ARG A 405 14.77 -0.80 5.86
C ARG A 405 13.67 -1.73 6.36
N ASP A 406 13.15 -1.48 7.54
CA ASP A 406 12.06 -2.27 8.13
C ASP A 406 12.29 -3.79 8.05
N GLN A 407 13.53 -4.23 8.36
CA GLN A 407 13.98 -5.62 8.29
C GLN A 407 13.98 -6.25 6.88
N LYS A 408 13.78 -5.45 5.83
CA LYS A 408 13.91 -5.86 4.43
C LYS A 408 15.12 -5.21 3.80
N TRP A 409 15.84 -5.97 2.99
CA TRP A 409 16.91 -5.46 2.16
C TRP A 409 16.32 -4.93 0.86
N LEU A 410 16.42 -3.61 0.62
CA LEU A 410 15.95 -2.95 -0.59
C LEU A 410 17.14 -2.42 -1.39
N ALA A 411 17.10 -2.58 -2.71
CA ALA A 411 18.08 -1.95 -3.59
C ALA A 411 17.77 -0.45 -3.70
N ILE A 412 18.71 0.40 -3.24
CA ILE A 412 18.66 1.86 -3.39
C ILE A 412 19.44 2.33 -4.62
N LYS A 413 20.29 1.47 -5.17
CA LYS A 413 20.99 1.66 -6.44
C LYS A 413 21.11 0.32 -7.16
N ALA A 414 20.92 0.32 -8.47
CA ALA A 414 21.14 -0.82 -9.34
C ALA A 414 21.86 -0.36 -10.61
N GLU A 415 22.97 -1.02 -10.94
CA GLU A 415 23.71 -0.79 -12.17
C GLU A 415 23.93 -2.14 -12.87
N THR A 416 23.61 -2.20 -14.15
CA THR A 416 23.82 -3.40 -14.95
C THR A 416 24.69 -3.07 -16.15
N THR A 417 25.78 -3.81 -16.36
CA THR A 417 26.64 -3.71 -17.53
C THR A 417 26.53 -4.97 -18.34
N GLN A 418 26.08 -4.86 -19.56
CA GLN A 418 25.97 -5.98 -20.51
C GLN A 418 27.25 -6.08 -21.34
N ARG A 419 27.74 -7.32 -21.50
CA ARG A 419 28.88 -7.69 -22.34
C ARG A 419 28.47 -8.63 -23.47
#